data_98d09c678153c63a35bf013ac19a57fb
#
_entry.id   98d09c678153c63a35bf013ac19a57fb
#
_cell.length_a   1.000
_cell.length_b   1.000
_cell.length_c   1.000
_cell.angle_alpha   90.00
_cell.angle_beta   90.00
_cell.angle_gamma   90.00
#
_symmetry.space_group_name_H-M   'P 1'
#
loop_
_entity.id
_entity.type
_entity.pdbx_description
1 polymer ?
#
loop_
_entity_poly.entity_id
_entity_poly.type
_entity_poly.pdbx_seq_one_letter_code
_entity_poly.pdbx_strand_id
1 'polypeptide(L)'
;MAINVLDVEPNKVPTNPAEYSQFIYGVAKIGKSTLAYDMYGSRGLFIATEDRHKALPGAMVIRVNSWVEYLTVMGQLRRPEAKELYDAIIIDTAENLYYMLERYVAAKWKETSIGERDDIWGKDWSDVKNMWRDGLNMIPATGFKTVIIGHAIQKKVQIPASGVVESDLENTTSVELKEVKDKKSGETLDVYEFEQYTPDLPDRAWAPINKMVDNILFVNTTINTATGQEQRVIYLRDTLQWRAGSTFENIDPVIPLSAQSFHDAVKRAIGEIDSDSTTDEVSVNSNNKIDFNGVMAEVKAWGGAFHKAGKLELLNAISNDVFGLGNKMTEASESQAELLVNALILIQEKADELGIKK
;
A
#
# COMPACT_ATOMS: atom_id res chain seq x y z
N MET A 1 24.54 2.40 30.44
CA MET A 1 25.14 1.07 30.21
C MET A 1 26.38 1.29 29.34
N ALA A 2 27.49 0.65 29.69
CA ALA A 2 28.67 0.65 28.82
C ALA A 2 28.35 -0.23 27.61
N ILE A 3 28.67 0.28 26.40
CA ILE A 3 28.52 -0.48 25.17
C ILE A 3 29.60 -1.56 25.17
N ASN A 4 29.20 -2.84 25.10
CA ASN A 4 30.12 -3.97 25.00
C ASN A 4 29.79 -4.77 23.73
N VAL A 5 30.71 -4.81 22.79
CA VAL A 5 30.54 -5.52 21.51
C VAL A 5 30.55 -7.04 21.65
N LEU A 6 30.99 -7.57 22.81
CA LEU A 6 31.01 -9.01 23.08
C LEU A 6 29.67 -9.56 23.58
N ASP A 7 28.75 -8.67 23.98
CA ASP A 7 27.41 -9.01 24.48
C ASP A 7 26.33 -8.87 23.40
N VAL A 8 26.72 -8.83 22.12
CA VAL A 8 25.78 -8.71 20.98
C VAL A 8 25.12 -10.06 20.73
N GLU A 9 23.77 -10.10 20.83
CA GLU A 9 22.96 -11.24 20.42
C GLU A 9 22.53 -11.13 18.95
N PRO A 10 22.26 -12.26 18.26
CA PRO A 10 21.67 -12.24 16.92
C PRO A 10 20.34 -11.51 16.92
N ASN A 11 20.09 -10.72 15.88
CA ASN A 11 18.81 -10.04 15.71
C ASN A 11 17.68 -11.06 15.55
N LYS A 12 16.58 -10.84 16.29
CA LYS A 12 15.33 -11.59 16.14
C LYS A 12 14.36 -10.75 15.30
N VAL A 13 13.91 -11.32 14.18
CA VAL A 13 12.96 -10.68 13.29
C VAL A 13 11.56 -10.77 13.91
N PRO A 14 10.91 -9.65 14.27
CA PRO A 14 9.54 -9.68 14.78
C PRO A 14 8.56 -10.16 13.72
N THR A 15 7.62 -10.99 14.09
CA THR A 15 6.57 -11.51 13.20
C THR A 15 5.35 -10.60 13.16
N ASN A 16 5.19 -9.75 14.17
CA ASN A 16 4.09 -8.80 14.25
C ASN A 16 4.42 -7.52 13.47
N PRO A 17 3.67 -7.16 12.40
CA PRO A 17 3.89 -5.93 11.65
C PRO A 17 3.78 -4.65 12.49
N ALA A 18 3.10 -4.70 13.64
CA ALA A 18 3.02 -3.58 14.57
C ALA A 18 4.37 -3.22 15.22
N GLU A 19 5.39 -4.11 15.11
CA GLU A 19 6.74 -3.83 15.59
C GLU A 19 7.57 -2.95 14.64
N TYR A 20 7.11 -2.76 13.40
CA TYR A 20 7.78 -1.98 12.37
C TYR A 20 7.17 -0.60 12.22
N SER A 21 7.97 0.35 11.74
CA SER A 21 7.48 1.68 11.38
C SER A 21 6.73 1.66 10.04
N GLN A 22 5.65 2.44 9.96
CA GLN A 22 4.71 2.39 8.83
C GLN A 22 4.45 3.78 8.27
N PHE A 23 4.40 3.90 6.95
CA PHE A 23 3.72 5.00 6.28
C PHE A 23 2.51 4.45 5.52
N ILE A 24 1.32 4.88 5.91
CA ILE A 24 0.05 4.41 5.32
C ILE A 24 -0.56 5.56 4.54
N TYR A 25 -0.65 5.44 3.22
CA TYR A 25 -1.25 6.49 2.41
C TYR A 25 -2.25 5.94 1.39
N GLY A 26 -3.11 6.80 0.88
CA GLY A 26 -4.17 6.42 -0.05
C GLY A 26 -5.23 7.51 -0.15
N VAL A 27 -6.24 7.28 -0.97
CA VAL A 27 -7.36 8.23 -1.14
C VAL A 27 -8.13 8.48 0.16
N ALA A 28 -8.87 9.58 0.22
CA ALA A 28 -9.67 9.90 1.39
C ALA A 28 -10.71 8.82 1.68
N LYS A 29 -10.94 8.49 2.97
CA LYS A 29 -11.98 7.54 3.44
C LYS A 29 -11.76 6.08 3.01
N ILE A 30 -10.58 5.70 2.53
CA ILE A 30 -10.29 4.33 2.11
C ILE A 30 -10.14 3.34 3.27
N GLY A 31 -9.87 3.80 4.50
CA GLY A 31 -9.72 2.97 5.70
C GLY A 31 -8.33 3.04 6.38
N LYS A 32 -7.51 4.05 6.06
CA LYS A 32 -6.14 4.21 6.60
C LYS A 32 -6.09 4.27 8.13
N SER A 33 -6.86 5.18 8.71
CA SER A 33 -6.92 5.34 10.19
C SER A 33 -7.52 4.11 10.87
N THR A 34 -8.47 3.42 10.21
CA THR A 34 -9.04 2.16 10.69
C THR A 34 -7.96 1.07 10.72
N LEU A 35 -7.17 0.93 9.65
CA LEU A 35 -6.06 -0.03 9.60
C LEU A 35 -5.06 0.21 10.74
N ALA A 36 -4.66 1.45 10.96
CA ALA A 36 -3.75 1.81 12.07
C ALA A 36 -4.38 1.49 13.44
N TYR A 37 -5.67 1.76 13.62
CA TYR A 37 -6.39 1.42 14.83
C TYR A 37 -6.50 -0.10 15.04
N ASP A 38 -6.78 -0.87 13.99
CA ASP A 38 -6.89 -2.33 14.07
C ASP A 38 -5.54 -2.98 14.42
N MET A 39 -4.41 -2.33 14.09
CA MET A 39 -3.06 -2.82 14.44
C MET A 39 -2.70 -2.58 15.92
N TYR A 40 -3.13 -1.48 16.51
CA TYR A 40 -2.66 -1.07 17.84
C TYR A 40 -3.77 -0.94 18.90
N GLY A 41 -5.03 -0.87 18.49
CA GLY A 41 -6.16 -0.66 19.40
C GLY A 41 -6.01 0.62 20.24
N SER A 42 -6.37 0.53 21.52
CA SER A 42 -6.21 1.62 22.49
C SER A 42 -4.76 1.93 22.89
N ARG A 43 -3.81 1.09 22.46
CA ARG A 43 -2.39 1.33 22.71
C ARG A 43 -1.71 2.17 21.61
N GLY A 44 -2.44 2.52 20.54
CA GLY A 44 -2.03 3.50 19.54
C GLY A 44 -2.56 4.89 19.89
N LEU A 45 -1.67 5.86 20.14
CA LEU A 45 -2.05 7.26 20.32
C LEU A 45 -2.06 7.99 18.98
N PHE A 46 -3.23 8.42 18.54
CA PHE A 46 -3.38 9.29 17.38
C PHE A 46 -3.05 10.74 17.74
N ILE A 47 -2.03 11.30 17.11
CA ILE A 47 -1.80 12.75 17.06
C ILE A 47 -2.57 13.26 15.84
N ALA A 48 -3.79 13.72 16.08
CA ALA A 48 -4.74 14.10 15.05
C ALA A 48 -4.54 15.57 14.65
N THR A 49 -4.33 15.80 13.38
CA THR A 49 -4.29 17.13 12.77
C THR A 49 -5.63 17.49 12.09
N GLU A 50 -6.56 16.53 12.06
CA GLU A 50 -7.93 16.65 11.55
C GLU A 50 -8.95 16.10 12.55
N ASP A 51 -10.21 16.56 12.46
CA ASP A 51 -11.30 16.10 13.32
C ASP A 51 -12.10 14.95 12.66
N ARG A 52 -11.46 13.81 12.43
CA ARG A 52 -12.07 12.67 11.68
C ARG A 52 -12.12 11.33 12.42
N HIS A 53 -11.72 11.28 13.70
CA HIS A 53 -11.61 10.02 14.46
C HIS A 53 -12.91 9.58 15.16
N LYS A 54 -14.03 10.25 14.91
CA LYS A 54 -15.35 9.96 15.54
C LYS A 54 -15.87 8.55 15.23
N ALA A 55 -15.38 7.92 14.16
CA ALA A 55 -15.78 6.58 13.74
C ALA A 55 -14.90 5.46 14.32
N LEU A 56 -13.94 5.78 15.20
CA LEU A 56 -13.04 4.81 15.83
C LEU A 56 -13.35 4.68 17.33
N PRO A 57 -14.27 3.79 17.74
CA PRO A 57 -14.66 3.65 19.14
C PRO A 57 -13.48 3.21 20.01
N GLY A 58 -13.16 3.94 21.07
CA GLY A 58 -12.07 3.60 21.98
C GLY A 58 -10.67 4.01 21.50
N ALA A 59 -10.54 4.68 20.36
CA ALA A 59 -9.25 5.22 19.92
C ALA A 59 -8.76 6.31 20.87
N MET A 60 -7.48 6.26 21.19
CA MET A 60 -6.81 7.29 21.98
C MET A 60 -6.35 8.40 21.03
N VAL A 61 -6.97 9.56 21.13
CA VAL A 61 -6.75 10.68 20.19
C VAL A 61 -6.41 11.95 20.95
N ILE A 62 -5.28 12.57 20.59
CA ILE A 62 -4.94 13.93 20.98
C ILE A 62 -4.91 14.80 19.73
N ARG A 63 -5.63 15.91 19.77
CA ARG A 63 -5.66 16.86 18.65
C ARG A 63 -4.56 17.90 18.82
N VAL A 64 -3.87 18.20 17.71
CA VAL A 64 -2.91 19.28 17.61
C VAL A 64 -3.28 20.21 16.46
N ASN A 65 -3.16 21.53 16.68
CA ASN A 65 -3.50 22.56 15.70
C ASN A 65 -2.28 23.43 15.34
N SER A 66 -1.13 23.13 15.94
CA SER A 66 0.12 23.85 15.68
C SER A 66 1.33 22.94 15.90
N TRP A 67 2.46 23.32 15.28
CA TRP A 67 3.73 22.64 15.49
C TRP A 67 4.18 22.69 16.97
N VAL A 68 3.89 23.75 17.69
CA VAL A 68 4.23 23.89 19.12
C VAL A 68 3.44 22.91 19.97
N GLU A 69 2.15 22.70 19.67
CA GLU A 69 1.35 21.68 20.35
C GLU A 69 1.88 20.26 20.07
N TYR A 70 2.28 19.97 18.83
CA TYR A 70 2.95 18.70 18.51
C TYR A 70 4.21 18.50 19.36
N LEU A 71 5.11 19.48 19.41
CA LEU A 71 6.31 19.42 20.25
C LEU A 71 5.99 19.24 21.74
N THR A 72 4.91 19.87 22.21
CA THR A 72 4.44 19.72 23.60
C THR A 72 4.00 18.28 23.88
N VAL A 73 3.22 17.68 22.98
CA VAL A 73 2.82 16.26 23.05
C VAL A 73 4.05 15.36 23.07
N MET A 74 5.00 15.57 22.15
CA MET A 74 6.24 14.79 22.10
C MET A 74 7.08 14.93 23.38
N GLY A 75 7.08 16.12 24.01
CA GLY A 75 7.70 16.34 25.32
C GLY A 75 7.05 15.51 26.44
N GLN A 76 5.72 15.40 26.45
CA GLN A 76 4.98 14.59 27.42
C GLN A 76 5.19 13.07 27.22
N LEU A 77 5.33 12.62 25.98
CA LEU A 77 5.56 11.22 25.64
C LEU A 77 6.95 10.68 26.10
N ARG A 78 7.85 11.57 26.52
CA ARG A 78 9.13 11.14 27.12
C ARG A 78 8.99 10.63 28.56
N ARG A 79 7.84 10.83 29.19
CA ARG A 79 7.57 10.39 30.56
C ARG A 79 7.41 8.86 30.58
N PRO A 80 7.96 8.17 31.60
CA PRO A 80 7.84 6.71 31.71
C PRO A 80 6.38 6.20 31.66
N GLU A 81 5.46 6.93 32.25
CA GLU A 81 4.04 6.57 32.33
C GLU A 81 3.38 6.49 30.94
N ALA A 82 3.88 7.24 29.96
CA ALA A 82 3.37 7.17 28.60
C ALA A 82 3.61 5.80 27.96
N LYS A 83 4.72 5.12 28.31
CA LYS A 83 5.03 3.76 27.82
C LYS A 83 4.15 2.67 28.43
N GLU A 84 3.57 2.93 29.60
CA GLU A 84 2.59 2.02 30.20
C GLU A 84 1.25 2.08 29.45
N LEU A 85 0.94 3.23 28.83
CA LEU A 85 -0.31 3.50 28.15
C LEU A 85 -0.27 3.18 26.65
N TYR A 86 0.86 3.48 25.97
CA TYR A 86 0.96 3.43 24.52
C TYR A 86 2.14 2.57 24.04
N ASP A 87 1.96 1.96 22.88
CA ASP A 87 3.01 1.23 22.13
C ASP A 87 3.43 2.00 20.88
N ALA A 88 2.49 2.71 20.25
CA ALA A 88 2.69 3.42 19.00
C ALA A 88 2.17 4.85 19.03
N ILE A 89 2.82 5.69 18.25
CA ILE A 89 2.38 7.07 17.97
C ILE A 89 1.99 7.13 16.49
N ILE A 90 0.77 7.57 16.23
CA ILE A 90 0.15 7.61 14.91
C ILE A 90 -0.09 9.07 14.53
N ILE A 91 0.64 9.59 13.55
CA ILE A 91 0.41 10.93 13.00
C ILE A 91 -0.70 10.83 11.94
N ASP A 92 -1.80 11.56 12.11
CA ASP A 92 -2.93 11.57 11.17
C ASP A 92 -3.45 13.00 10.96
N THR A 93 -2.98 13.71 9.90
CA THR A 93 -2.14 13.32 8.78
C THR A 93 -0.82 14.09 8.70
N ALA A 94 0.14 13.54 7.96
CA ALA A 94 1.47 14.12 7.80
C ALA A 94 1.45 15.47 7.09
N GLU A 95 0.61 15.64 6.07
CA GLU A 95 0.51 16.86 5.27
C GLU A 95 0.15 18.06 6.12
N ASN A 96 -0.87 17.89 6.98
CA ASN A 96 -1.31 18.97 7.86
C ASN A 96 -0.26 19.29 8.91
N LEU A 97 0.42 18.28 9.46
CA LEU A 97 1.50 18.49 10.40
C LEU A 97 2.67 19.23 9.75
N TYR A 98 3.03 18.86 8.53
CA TYR A 98 4.06 19.54 7.76
C TYR A 98 3.68 20.99 7.45
N TYR A 99 2.44 21.25 7.07
CA TYR A 99 1.92 22.60 6.86
C TYR A 99 1.96 23.45 8.16
N MET A 100 1.65 22.86 9.31
CA MET A 100 1.79 23.55 10.60
C MET A 100 3.24 23.94 10.89
N LEU A 101 4.20 23.08 10.53
CA LEU A 101 5.63 23.40 10.63
C LEU A 101 6.02 24.54 9.70
N GLU A 102 5.59 24.52 8.42
CA GLU A 102 5.90 25.62 7.49
C GLU A 102 5.40 26.96 8.04
N ARG A 103 4.17 27.01 8.56
CA ARG A 103 3.63 28.22 9.20
C ARG A 103 4.42 28.66 10.42
N TYR A 104 4.87 27.71 11.23
CA TYR A 104 5.70 28.00 12.40
C TYR A 104 7.05 28.63 11.99
N VAL A 105 7.70 28.08 10.99
CA VAL A 105 8.99 28.58 10.50
C VAL A 105 8.82 29.93 9.79
N ALA A 106 7.78 30.12 8.99
CA ALA A 106 7.47 31.41 8.37
C ALA A 106 7.32 32.50 9.45
N ALA A 107 6.54 32.24 10.51
CA ALA A 107 6.39 33.19 11.60
C ALA A 107 7.73 33.49 12.33
N LYS A 108 8.60 32.46 12.51
CA LYS A 108 9.95 32.63 13.08
C LYS A 108 10.80 33.60 12.25
N TRP A 109 10.69 33.52 10.93
CA TRP A 109 11.43 34.38 9.99
C TRP A 109 10.69 35.68 9.64
N LYS A 110 9.51 35.95 10.29
CA LYS A 110 8.64 37.12 10.02
C LYS A 110 8.17 37.17 8.57
N GLU A 111 7.85 36.02 8.01
CA GLU A 111 7.29 35.81 6.68
C GLU A 111 5.81 35.43 6.78
N THR A 112 5.04 35.68 5.72
CA THR A 112 3.66 35.20 5.59
C THR A 112 3.66 33.75 5.07
N SER A 113 4.62 33.44 4.21
CA SER A 113 4.87 32.10 3.66
C SER A 113 6.37 31.85 3.49
N ILE A 114 6.78 30.60 3.54
CA ILE A 114 8.18 30.19 3.36
C ILE A 114 8.66 30.55 1.96
N GLY A 115 9.88 31.12 1.85
CA GLY A 115 10.51 31.49 0.61
C GLY A 115 10.11 32.88 0.09
N GLU A 116 9.48 33.70 0.92
CA GLU A 116 9.10 35.08 0.56
C GLU A 116 10.29 36.04 0.60
N ARG A 117 11.32 35.73 1.38
CA ARG A 117 12.51 36.56 1.56
C ARG A 117 13.73 36.01 0.84
N ASP A 118 14.25 36.78 -0.09
CA ASP A 118 15.48 36.43 -0.83
C ASP A 118 16.76 36.69 -0.03
N ASP A 119 16.73 37.63 0.94
CA ASP A 119 17.90 38.07 1.72
C ASP A 119 18.39 37.04 2.74
N ILE A 120 17.61 36.01 3.05
CA ILE A 120 17.95 34.94 3.99
C ILE A 120 18.56 33.69 3.32
N TRP A 121 18.70 33.68 1.99
CA TRP A 121 19.36 32.62 1.24
C TRP A 121 18.80 31.21 1.48
N GLY A 122 17.48 31.09 1.62
CA GLY A 122 16.79 29.80 1.84
C GLY A 122 17.04 29.17 3.21
N LYS A 123 17.45 29.93 4.22
CA LYS A 123 17.60 29.44 5.60
C LYS A 123 16.29 28.98 6.21
N ASP A 124 15.19 29.64 5.87
CA ASP A 124 13.83 29.26 6.20
C ASP A 124 13.51 27.83 5.74
N TRP A 125 13.80 27.50 4.48
CA TRP A 125 13.67 26.15 3.94
C TRP A 125 14.58 25.13 4.62
N SER A 126 15.79 25.55 4.99
CA SER A 126 16.71 24.70 5.75
C SER A 126 16.18 24.42 7.15
N ASP A 127 15.57 25.40 7.80
CA ASP A 127 14.91 25.23 9.09
C ASP A 127 13.73 24.27 8.98
N VAL A 128 12.84 24.44 7.98
CA VAL A 128 11.72 23.51 7.76
C VAL A 128 12.24 22.08 7.61
N LYS A 129 13.23 21.86 6.75
CA LYS A 129 13.80 20.53 6.50
C LYS A 129 14.38 19.89 7.75
N ASN A 130 15.16 20.65 8.53
CA ASN A 130 15.80 20.14 9.74
C ASN A 130 14.77 19.89 10.84
N MET A 131 13.87 20.84 11.08
CA MET A 131 12.85 20.70 12.13
C MET A 131 11.86 19.59 11.81
N TRP A 132 11.53 19.37 10.52
CA TRP A 132 10.69 18.25 10.11
C TRP A 132 11.34 16.90 10.43
N ARG A 133 12.57 16.71 9.98
CA ARG A 133 13.33 15.48 10.25
C ARG A 133 13.49 15.25 11.75
N ASP A 134 13.88 16.27 12.51
CA ASP A 134 14.13 16.15 13.92
C ASP A 134 12.82 15.91 14.70
N GLY A 135 11.72 16.54 14.29
CA GLY A 135 10.39 16.31 14.85
C GLY A 135 9.90 14.88 14.63
N LEU A 136 10.05 14.33 13.44
CA LEU A 136 9.70 12.92 13.16
C LEU A 136 10.57 11.95 13.98
N ASN A 137 11.88 12.21 14.07
CA ASN A 137 12.81 11.36 14.82
C ASN A 137 12.56 11.38 16.35
N MET A 138 11.77 12.33 16.86
CA MET A 138 11.38 12.33 18.28
C MET A 138 10.58 11.09 18.65
N ILE A 139 9.76 10.53 17.73
CA ILE A 139 8.92 9.37 18.03
C ILE A 139 9.77 8.12 18.34
N PRO A 140 10.62 7.62 17.42
CA PRO A 140 11.45 6.45 17.70
C PRO A 140 12.45 6.74 18.84
N ALA A 141 12.92 7.98 19.01
CA ALA A 141 13.80 8.35 20.11
C ALA A 141 13.15 8.20 21.50
N THR A 142 11.82 8.23 21.57
CA THR A 142 11.07 7.94 22.81
C THR A 142 10.83 6.42 22.99
N GLY A 143 11.12 5.61 21.97
CA GLY A 143 10.94 4.15 21.96
C GLY A 143 9.54 3.68 21.60
N PHE A 144 8.69 4.55 21.07
CA PHE A 144 7.39 4.20 20.49
C PHE A 144 7.55 3.77 19.04
N LYS A 145 6.65 2.90 18.58
CA LYS A 145 6.50 2.56 17.16
C LYS A 145 5.92 3.78 16.41
N THR A 146 6.37 3.96 15.19
CA THR A 146 5.99 5.12 14.37
C THR A 146 5.03 4.71 13.28
N VAL A 147 3.85 5.32 13.27
CA VAL A 147 2.90 5.23 12.15
C VAL A 147 2.61 6.62 11.63
N ILE A 148 2.72 6.81 10.33
CA ILE A 148 2.45 8.09 9.68
C ILE A 148 1.39 7.84 8.62
N ILE A 149 0.30 8.59 8.68
CA ILE A 149 -0.81 8.51 7.73
C ILE A 149 -0.76 9.72 6.81
N GLY A 150 -0.94 9.49 5.50
CA GLY A 150 -1.00 10.53 4.49
C GLY A 150 -2.10 10.30 3.44
N HIS A 151 -2.39 11.33 2.65
CA HIS A 151 -3.26 11.22 1.49
C HIS A 151 -2.45 10.91 0.22
N ALA A 152 -3.13 10.31 -0.75
CA ALA A 152 -2.59 10.09 -2.08
C ALA A 152 -3.09 11.17 -3.04
N ILE A 153 -2.22 11.62 -3.93
CA ILE A 153 -2.57 12.40 -5.11
C ILE A 153 -2.02 11.73 -6.36
N GLN A 154 -2.66 11.96 -7.49
CA GLN A 154 -2.12 11.58 -8.79
C GLN A 154 -1.24 12.70 -9.32
N LYS A 155 -0.03 12.35 -9.73
CA LYS A 155 0.93 13.26 -10.39
C LYS A 155 1.35 12.67 -11.72
N LYS A 156 1.51 13.53 -12.73
CA LYS A 156 2.21 13.15 -13.95
C LYS A 156 3.70 13.02 -13.67
N VAL A 157 4.25 11.87 -14.03
CA VAL A 157 5.66 11.53 -13.85
C VAL A 157 6.26 11.24 -15.22
N GLN A 158 7.50 11.69 -15.43
CA GLN A 158 8.26 11.42 -16.63
C GLN A 158 9.52 10.63 -16.25
N ILE A 159 9.75 9.52 -16.94
CA ILE A 159 10.97 8.71 -16.78
C ILE A 159 11.61 8.49 -18.15
N PRO A 160 12.97 8.47 -18.21
CA PRO A 160 13.68 8.19 -19.47
C PRO A 160 13.28 6.83 -20.02
N ALA A 161 12.97 6.78 -21.32
CA ALA A 161 12.55 5.52 -21.96
C ALA A 161 13.61 4.41 -21.86
N SER A 162 14.89 4.80 -21.83
CA SER A 162 16.03 3.87 -21.68
C SER A 162 16.09 3.15 -20.32
N GLY A 163 15.35 3.60 -19.32
CA GLY A 163 15.34 3.02 -17.96
C GLY A 163 14.11 2.19 -17.63
N VAL A 164 13.20 1.99 -18.57
CA VAL A 164 11.91 1.31 -18.35
C VAL A 164 11.93 -0.07 -18.97
N VAL A 165 11.48 -1.06 -18.21
CA VAL A 165 11.26 -2.42 -18.71
C VAL A 165 9.87 -2.48 -19.36
N GLU A 166 9.78 -3.13 -20.52
CA GLU A 166 8.53 -3.19 -21.30
C GLU A 166 7.35 -3.78 -20.51
N SER A 167 7.65 -4.77 -19.65
CA SER A 167 6.66 -5.39 -18.75
C SER A 167 6.04 -4.41 -17.75
N ASP A 168 6.74 -3.37 -17.35
CA ASP A 168 6.24 -2.36 -16.42
C ASP A 168 5.26 -1.41 -17.10
N LEU A 169 5.43 -1.21 -18.42
CA LEU A 169 4.54 -0.37 -19.24
C LEU A 169 3.20 -1.07 -19.53
N GLU A 170 3.22 -2.38 -19.76
CA GLU A 170 2.00 -3.17 -20.04
C GLU A 170 0.97 -3.08 -18.92
N ASN A 171 1.42 -2.85 -17.69
CA ASN A 171 0.58 -2.72 -16.49
C ASN A 171 0.25 -1.28 -16.12
N THR A 172 0.73 -0.31 -16.87
CA THR A 172 0.56 1.10 -16.55
C THR A 172 -0.47 1.73 -17.48
N THR A 173 -1.53 2.29 -16.90
CA THR A 173 -2.56 2.98 -17.66
C THR A 173 -2.06 4.34 -18.15
N SER A 174 -2.52 4.75 -19.32
CA SER A 174 -2.27 6.11 -19.87
C SER A 174 -0.80 6.49 -20.03
N VAL A 175 0.02 5.53 -20.51
CA VAL A 175 1.44 5.80 -20.82
C VAL A 175 1.56 6.47 -22.18
N GLU A 176 2.23 7.61 -22.23
CA GLU A 176 2.54 8.35 -23.45
C GLU A 176 4.05 8.47 -23.62
N LEU A 177 4.58 8.10 -24.81
CA LEU A 177 5.96 8.38 -25.15
C LEU A 177 6.06 9.83 -25.65
N LYS A 178 6.97 10.63 -25.08
CA LYS A 178 7.18 12.03 -25.42
C LYS A 178 8.65 12.35 -25.60
N GLU A 179 8.93 13.25 -26.53
CA GLU A 179 10.25 13.86 -26.64
C GLU A 179 10.32 15.10 -25.75
N VAL A 180 11.29 15.15 -24.84
CA VAL A 180 11.51 16.26 -23.92
C VAL A 180 12.94 16.75 -24.05
N LYS A 181 13.12 18.07 -24.14
CA LYS A 181 14.44 18.69 -24.13
C LYS A 181 14.97 18.76 -22.70
N ASP A 182 16.08 18.08 -22.45
CA ASP A 182 16.78 18.19 -21.16
C ASP A 182 17.28 19.64 -20.98
N LYS A 183 16.87 20.25 -19.86
CA LYS A 183 17.21 21.64 -19.53
C LYS A 183 18.71 21.85 -19.26
N LYS A 184 19.45 20.79 -18.91
CA LYS A 184 20.87 20.89 -18.55
C LYS A 184 21.78 20.59 -19.74
N SER A 185 21.50 19.50 -20.48
CA SER A 185 22.30 19.08 -21.64
C SER A 185 21.86 19.73 -22.95
N GLY A 186 20.59 20.14 -23.05
CA GLY A 186 19.96 20.62 -24.27
C GLY A 186 19.63 19.51 -25.28
N GLU A 187 19.88 18.26 -24.95
CA GLU A 187 19.59 17.08 -25.76
C GLU A 187 18.11 16.72 -25.71
N THR A 188 17.59 16.14 -26.79
CA THR A 188 16.24 15.58 -26.81
C THR A 188 16.29 14.16 -26.27
N LEU A 189 15.46 13.88 -25.27
CA LEU A 189 15.33 12.58 -24.64
C LEU A 189 13.91 12.05 -24.81
N ASP A 190 13.79 10.79 -25.15
CA ASP A 190 12.53 10.06 -25.10
C ASP A 190 12.18 9.74 -23.66
N VAL A 191 10.99 10.14 -23.22
CA VAL A 191 10.48 9.88 -21.88
C VAL A 191 9.08 9.25 -21.97
N TYR A 192 8.80 8.31 -21.08
CA TYR A 192 7.43 7.89 -20.84
C TYR A 192 6.79 8.81 -19.79
N GLU A 193 5.63 9.40 -20.13
CA GLU A 193 4.78 10.15 -19.21
C GLU A 193 3.57 9.32 -18.83
N PHE A 194 3.28 9.24 -17.54
CA PHE A 194 2.15 8.51 -16.97
C PHE A 194 1.68 9.14 -15.66
N GLU A 195 0.50 8.75 -15.21
CA GLU A 195 -0.02 9.17 -13.90
C GLU A 195 0.39 8.19 -12.82
N GLN A 196 0.96 8.70 -11.72
CA GLN A 196 1.39 7.92 -10.57
C GLN A 196 0.69 8.42 -9.30
N TYR A 197 0.17 7.50 -8.49
CA TYR A 197 -0.22 7.81 -7.11
C TYR A 197 1.01 8.00 -6.24
N THR A 198 1.11 9.18 -5.64
CA THR A 198 2.19 9.55 -4.74
C THR A 198 1.61 10.10 -3.44
N PRO A 199 2.36 10.08 -2.31
CA PRO A 199 1.96 10.83 -1.13
C PRO A 199 1.74 12.32 -1.46
N ASP A 200 0.70 12.92 -0.88
CA ASP A 200 0.42 14.36 -1.01
C ASP A 200 1.37 15.18 -0.13
N LEU A 201 2.65 15.01 -0.38
CA LEU A 201 3.74 15.69 0.32
C LEU A 201 4.74 16.23 -0.71
N PRO A 202 5.34 17.39 -0.45
CA PRO A 202 6.48 17.83 -1.25
C PRO A 202 7.68 16.90 -0.99
N ASP A 203 8.57 16.76 -1.97
CA ASP A 203 9.71 15.83 -1.90
C ASP A 203 10.58 16.04 -0.65
N ARG A 204 10.71 17.29 -0.19
CA ARG A 204 11.44 17.64 1.03
C ARG A 204 10.80 17.09 2.32
N ALA A 205 9.49 16.91 2.33
CA ALA A 205 8.76 16.31 3.45
C ALA A 205 8.71 14.78 3.32
N TRP A 206 8.56 14.28 2.09
CA TRP A 206 8.52 12.85 1.80
C TRP A 206 9.85 12.14 2.06
N ALA A 207 10.97 12.73 1.64
CA ALA A 207 12.28 12.07 1.72
C ALA A 207 12.71 11.63 3.15
N PRO A 208 12.46 12.40 4.23
CA PRO A 208 12.71 11.92 5.60
C PRO A 208 11.81 10.75 6.00
N ILE A 209 10.52 10.78 5.66
CA ILE A 209 9.57 9.70 5.95
C ILE A 209 9.99 8.41 5.26
N ASN A 210 10.25 8.48 3.95
CA ASN A 210 10.67 7.34 3.13
C ASN A 210 11.93 6.63 3.65
N LYS A 211 12.84 7.38 4.29
CA LYS A 211 14.07 6.83 4.87
C LYS A 211 13.87 6.25 6.27
N MET A 212 12.81 6.62 6.94
CA MET A 212 12.58 6.33 8.35
C MET A 212 11.68 5.12 8.56
N VAL A 213 10.78 4.86 7.62
CA VAL A 213 9.78 3.80 7.76
C VAL A 213 10.24 2.49 7.13
N ASP A 214 9.87 1.39 7.78
CA ASP A 214 10.15 0.04 7.29
C ASP A 214 9.20 -0.37 6.16
N ASN A 215 7.96 0.11 6.21
CA ASN A 215 6.93 -0.23 5.24
C ASN A 215 6.20 1.01 4.74
N ILE A 216 5.97 1.08 3.44
CA ILE A 216 5.15 2.07 2.75
C ILE A 216 3.95 1.34 2.18
N LEU A 217 2.79 1.55 2.79
CA LEU A 217 1.53 0.90 2.48
C LEU A 217 0.68 1.83 1.62
N PHE A 218 0.54 1.53 0.35
CA PHE A 218 -0.42 2.22 -0.50
C PHE A 218 -1.78 1.54 -0.42
N VAL A 219 -2.79 2.24 0.08
CA VAL A 219 -4.14 1.71 0.25
C VAL A 219 -5.05 2.27 -0.84
N ASN A 220 -5.64 1.38 -1.63
CA ASN A 220 -6.55 1.73 -2.70
C ASN A 220 -7.61 0.64 -2.89
N THR A 221 -8.50 0.84 -3.86
CA THR A 221 -9.45 -0.17 -4.33
C THR A 221 -8.91 -0.87 -5.58
N THR A 222 -9.32 -2.11 -5.75
CA THR A 222 -9.11 -2.88 -6.98
C THR A 222 -10.38 -3.69 -7.27
N ILE A 223 -10.50 -4.17 -8.49
CA ILE A 223 -11.59 -5.08 -8.86
C ILE A 223 -11.07 -6.51 -8.67
N ASN A 224 -11.77 -7.28 -7.84
CA ASN A 224 -11.53 -8.71 -7.75
C ASN A 224 -11.94 -9.36 -9.07
N THR A 225 -10.97 -9.91 -9.81
CA THR A 225 -11.21 -10.49 -11.14
C THR A 225 -12.10 -11.72 -11.11
N ALA A 226 -12.13 -12.44 -9.96
CA ALA A 226 -12.97 -13.64 -9.82
C ALA A 226 -14.44 -13.29 -9.54
N THR A 227 -14.71 -12.20 -8.80
CA THR A 227 -16.07 -11.82 -8.39
C THR A 227 -16.63 -10.60 -9.11
N GLY A 228 -15.79 -9.85 -9.83
CA GLY A 228 -16.13 -8.55 -10.42
C GLY A 228 -16.43 -7.45 -9.39
N GLN A 229 -16.24 -7.71 -8.11
CA GLN A 229 -16.54 -6.76 -7.04
C GLN A 229 -15.34 -5.89 -6.70
N GLU A 230 -15.61 -4.65 -6.33
CA GLU A 230 -14.60 -3.75 -5.81
C GLU A 230 -14.18 -4.20 -4.40
N GLN A 231 -12.87 -4.30 -4.19
CA GLN A 231 -12.30 -4.59 -2.88
C GLN A 231 -11.20 -3.61 -2.52
N ARG A 232 -11.02 -3.37 -1.22
CA ARG A 232 -9.93 -2.53 -0.69
C ARG A 232 -8.71 -3.38 -0.44
N VAL A 233 -7.55 -2.88 -0.87
CA VAL A 233 -6.28 -3.59 -0.78
C VAL A 233 -5.16 -2.70 -0.26
N ILE A 234 -4.09 -3.35 0.21
CA ILE A 234 -2.81 -2.75 0.54
C ILE A 234 -1.80 -3.21 -0.51
N TYR A 235 -1.18 -2.27 -1.20
CA TYR A 235 -0.02 -2.53 -2.05
C TYR A 235 1.25 -2.37 -1.23
N LEU A 236 2.15 -3.35 -1.33
CA LEU A 236 3.39 -3.47 -0.54
C LEU A 236 4.64 -3.42 -1.43
N ARG A 237 4.47 -3.31 -2.74
CA ARG A 237 5.53 -3.20 -3.73
C ARG A 237 5.31 -2.00 -4.64
N ASP A 238 6.41 -1.33 -4.98
CA ASP A 238 6.47 -0.18 -5.88
C ASP A 238 6.16 -0.60 -7.32
N THR A 239 5.50 0.28 -8.06
CA THR A 239 5.24 0.15 -9.50
C THR A 239 5.33 1.52 -10.16
N LEU A 240 5.16 1.58 -11.49
CA LEU A 240 5.04 2.87 -12.17
C LEU A 240 3.76 3.62 -11.75
N GLN A 241 2.72 2.92 -11.31
CA GLN A 241 1.41 3.53 -10.97
C GLN A 241 1.31 4.05 -9.53
N TRP A 242 2.08 3.51 -8.60
CA TRP A 242 2.07 3.91 -7.18
C TRP A 242 3.41 3.66 -6.51
N ARG A 243 3.65 4.36 -5.41
CA ARG A 243 4.79 4.11 -4.54
C ARG A 243 4.37 3.25 -3.37
N ALA A 244 5.07 2.13 -3.19
CA ALA A 244 4.91 1.25 -2.03
C ALA A 244 6.26 0.57 -1.75
N GLY A 245 6.38 -0.11 -0.63
CA GLY A 245 7.63 -0.80 -0.31
C GLY A 245 7.58 -1.45 1.06
N SER A 246 8.41 -2.47 1.22
CA SER A 246 8.56 -3.18 2.49
C SER A 246 10.00 -3.64 2.65
N THR A 247 10.47 -3.69 3.89
CA THR A 247 11.77 -4.28 4.23
C THR A 247 11.80 -5.80 4.04
N PHE A 248 10.63 -6.44 3.92
CA PHE A 248 10.54 -7.88 3.67
C PHE A 248 10.67 -8.18 2.18
N GLU A 249 11.73 -8.87 1.78
CA GLU A 249 12.02 -9.16 0.37
C GLU A 249 10.92 -9.98 -0.31
N ASN A 250 10.37 -10.97 0.40
CA ASN A 250 9.39 -11.93 -0.15
C ASN A 250 7.94 -11.64 0.29
N ILE A 251 7.62 -10.38 0.65
CA ILE A 251 6.24 -10.03 1.02
C ILE A 251 5.32 -10.02 -0.20
N ASP A 252 4.09 -10.46 -0.02
CA ASP A 252 3.06 -10.40 -1.06
C ASP A 252 2.91 -8.97 -1.60
N PRO A 253 2.91 -8.75 -2.93
CA PRO A 253 2.87 -7.40 -3.51
C PRO A 253 1.57 -6.67 -3.20
N VAL A 254 0.48 -7.39 -2.96
CA VAL A 254 -0.84 -6.88 -2.65
C VAL A 254 -1.60 -7.84 -1.75
N ILE A 255 -2.34 -7.28 -0.80
CA ILE A 255 -3.12 -8.04 0.19
C ILE A 255 -4.46 -7.34 0.46
N PRO A 256 -5.49 -8.03 0.98
CA PRO A 256 -6.72 -7.39 1.47
C PRO A 256 -6.44 -6.32 2.52
N LEU A 257 -7.26 -5.27 2.56
CA LEU A 257 -7.14 -4.21 3.56
C LEU A 257 -7.61 -4.70 4.93
N SER A 258 -6.73 -5.31 5.70
CA SER A 258 -6.92 -5.62 7.11
C SER A 258 -5.59 -5.75 7.85
N ALA A 259 -5.59 -5.53 9.15
CA ALA A 259 -4.43 -5.75 10.02
C ALA A 259 -4.03 -7.24 10.03
N GLN A 260 -5.00 -8.15 9.97
CA GLN A 260 -4.75 -9.59 9.93
C GLN A 260 -4.05 -10.02 8.64
N SER A 261 -4.52 -9.56 7.47
CA SER A 261 -3.88 -9.87 6.18
C SER A 261 -2.44 -9.38 6.13
N PHE A 262 -2.17 -8.20 6.70
CA PHE A 262 -0.79 -7.69 6.78
C PHE A 262 0.07 -8.52 7.73
N HIS A 263 -0.45 -8.92 8.87
CA HIS A 263 0.24 -9.81 9.80
C HIS A 263 0.59 -11.17 9.16
N ASP A 264 -0.36 -11.76 8.42
CA ASP A 264 -0.14 -13.04 7.75
C ASP A 264 0.86 -12.91 6.59
N ALA A 265 0.83 -11.80 5.85
CA ALA A 265 1.82 -11.51 4.81
C ALA A 265 3.24 -11.39 5.37
N VAL A 266 3.42 -10.71 6.51
CA VAL A 266 4.72 -10.62 7.18
C VAL A 266 5.19 -12.01 7.65
N LYS A 267 4.32 -12.81 8.25
CA LYS A 267 4.67 -14.18 8.67
C LYS A 267 5.10 -15.06 7.50
N ARG A 268 4.41 -14.99 6.36
CA ARG A 268 4.83 -15.69 5.14
C ARG A 268 6.18 -15.21 4.65
N ALA A 269 6.40 -13.90 4.62
CA ALA A 269 7.65 -13.31 4.13
C ALA A 269 8.88 -13.73 4.95
N ILE A 270 8.71 -14.01 6.25
CA ILE A 270 9.79 -14.51 7.13
C ILE A 270 9.85 -16.03 7.21
N GLY A 271 8.98 -16.77 6.50
CA GLY A 271 8.99 -18.24 6.45
C GLY A 271 8.37 -18.95 7.68
N GLU A 272 7.53 -18.27 8.46
CA GLU A 272 6.80 -18.90 9.59
C GLU A 272 5.48 -19.59 9.19
N ILE A 273 4.95 -19.29 8.00
CA ILE A 273 3.74 -19.90 7.43
C ILE A 273 4.07 -20.37 6.02
N ASP A 274 3.76 -21.63 5.69
CA ASP A 274 3.84 -22.14 4.33
C ASP A 274 2.87 -21.36 3.42
N SER A 275 3.31 -21.05 2.20
CA SER A 275 2.56 -20.28 1.23
C SER A 275 1.21 -20.88 0.81
N ASP A 276 1.01 -22.19 1.08
CA ASP A 276 -0.20 -22.93 0.72
C ASP A 276 -1.38 -22.80 1.69
N SER A 277 -1.23 -22.03 2.81
CA SER A 277 -2.29 -21.95 3.85
C SER A 277 -3.22 -20.74 3.73
N THR A 278 -3.25 -20.03 2.58
CA THR A 278 -4.09 -18.85 2.40
C THR A 278 -5.42 -19.14 1.72
N THR A 279 -6.45 -19.10 2.51
CA THR A 279 -7.82 -18.80 2.07
C THR A 279 -7.94 -17.27 1.90
N ASP A 280 -8.29 -16.83 0.71
CA ASP A 280 -8.50 -15.48 0.19
C ASP A 280 -7.31 -14.90 -0.60
N GLU A 281 -7.07 -15.50 -1.78
CA GLU A 281 -6.24 -14.86 -2.79
C GLU A 281 -6.90 -13.57 -3.28
N VAL A 282 -6.22 -12.44 -3.03
CA VAL A 282 -6.54 -11.19 -3.70
C VAL A 282 -6.02 -11.30 -5.12
N SER A 283 -6.89 -11.70 -6.03
CA SER A 283 -6.54 -11.65 -7.45
C SER A 283 -6.50 -10.17 -7.90
N VAL A 284 -5.31 -9.60 -7.89
CA VAL A 284 -5.06 -8.26 -8.41
C VAL A 284 -4.57 -8.37 -9.83
N ASN A 285 -5.06 -7.48 -10.66
CA ASN A 285 -4.61 -7.29 -12.03
C ASN A 285 -3.17 -6.73 -12.05
N SER A 286 -2.19 -7.56 -11.70
CA SER A 286 -0.77 -7.34 -11.92
C SER A 286 -0.26 -8.58 -12.64
N ASN A 287 -0.22 -8.57 -13.99
CA ASN A 287 0.43 -9.56 -14.87
C ASN A 287 0.54 -10.99 -14.33
N ASN A 288 -0.49 -11.53 -13.68
CA ASN A 288 -0.61 -12.96 -13.60
C ASN A 288 -1.12 -13.43 -14.96
N LYS A 289 -0.21 -13.88 -15.81
CA LYS A 289 -0.60 -14.84 -16.84
C LYS A 289 -1.52 -15.83 -16.15
N ILE A 290 -2.79 -15.84 -16.55
CA ILE A 290 -3.75 -16.84 -16.07
C ILE A 290 -3.04 -18.18 -16.21
N ASP A 291 -2.93 -18.95 -15.13
CA ASP A 291 -2.43 -20.33 -15.24
C ASP A 291 -3.42 -21.13 -16.07
N PHE A 292 -3.30 -20.96 -17.38
CA PHE A 292 -4.16 -21.62 -18.34
C PHE A 292 -4.23 -23.13 -18.12
N ASN A 293 -3.10 -23.74 -17.75
CA ASN A 293 -3.02 -25.17 -17.53
C ASN A 293 -3.77 -25.59 -16.25
N GLY A 294 -3.65 -24.81 -15.17
CA GLY A 294 -4.40 -25.02 -13.93
C GLY A 294 -5.91 -24.86 -14.15
N VAL A 295 -6.34 -23.77 -14.79
CA VAL A 295 -7.76 -23.52 -15.10
C VAL A 295 -8.32 -24.62 -16.02
N MET A 296 -7.57 -25.03 -17.03
CA MET A 296 -7.97 -26.12 -17.93
C MET A 296 -8.12 -27.47 -17.18
N ALA A 297 -7.23 -27.75 -16.24
CA ALA A 297 -7.32 -28.95 -15.42
C ALA A 297 -8.58 -28.93 -14.53
N GLU A 298 -8.92 -27.78 -13.95
CA GLU A 298 -10.14 -27.56 -13.17
C GLU A 298 -11.41 -27.77 -14.02
N VAL A 299 -11.48 -27.18 -15.21
CA VAL A 299 -12.60 -27.35 -16.15
C VAL A 299 -12.79 -28.83 -16.52
N LYS A 300 -11.69 -29.57 -16.76
CA LYS A 300 -11.76 -30.99 -17.05
C LYS A 300 -12.23 -31.81 -15.84
N ALA A 301 -11.79 -31.47 -14.63
CA ALA A 301 -12.23 -32.14 -13.41
C ALA A 301 -13.75 -31.97 -13.19
N TRP A 302 -14.27 -30.76 -13.37
CA TRP A 302 -15.71 -30.51 -13.33
C TRP A 302 -16.45 -31.22 -14.47
N GLY A 303 -15.85 -31.30 -15.66
CA GLY A 303 -16.38 -32.09 -16.76
C GLY A 303 -16.66 -33.51 -16.35
N GLY A 304 -15.73 -34.14 -15.61
CA GLY A 304 -15.89 -35.48 -15.04
C GLY A 304 -17.03 -35.59 -14.03
N ALA A 305 -17.16 -34.59 -13.15
CA ALA A 305 -18.23 -34.56 -12.13
C ALA A 305 -19.62 -34.41 -12.76
N PHE A 306 -19.79 -33.52 -13.71
CA PHE A 306 -21.06 -33.30 -14.43
C PHE A 306 -21.43 -34.53 -15.31
N HIS A 307 -20.43 -35.19 -15.89
CA HIS A 307 -20.67 -36.44 -16.60
C HIS A 307 -21.24 -37.54 -15.68
N LYS A 308 -20.61 -37.75 -14.51
CA LYS A 308 -21.09 -38.69 -13.50
C LYS A 308 -22.51 -38.34 -13.00
N ALA A 309 -22.85 -37.06 -12.93
CA ALA A 309 -24.17 -36.58 -12.56
C ALA A 309 -25.21 -36.63 -13.70
N GLY A 310 -24.81 -37.04 -14.93
CA GLY A 310 -25.69 -37.10 -16.10
C GLY A 310 -26.14 -35.71 -16.60
N LYS A 311 -25.32 -34.67 -16.37
CA LYS A 311 -25.65 -33.25 -16.64
C LYS A 311 -24.71 -32.57 -17.64
N LEU A 312 -24.12 -33.35 -18.55
CA LEU A 312 -23.19 -32.85 -19.59
C LEU A 312 -23.80 -31.76 -20.48
N GLU A 313 -25.11 -31.79 -20.71
CA GLU A 313 -25.81 -30.79 -21.53
C GLU A 313 -25.66 -29.36 -20.97
N LEU A 314 -25.57 -29.22 -19.67
CA LEU A 314 -25.37 -27.92 -19.02
C LEU A 314 -23.96 -27.36 -19.29
N LEU A 315 -22.94 -28.20 -19.32
CA LEU A 315 -21.59 -27.78 -19.67
C LEU A 315 -21.49 -27.37 -21.15
N ASN A 316 -22.20 -28.08 -22.03
CA ASN A 316 -22.29 -27.69 -23.45
C ASN A 316 -23.00 -26.34 -23.60
N ALA A 317 -24.05 -26.08 -22.81
CA ALA A 317 -24.72 -24.79 -22.82
C ALA A 317 -23.76 -23.65 -22.36
N ILE A 318 -23.03 -23.85 -21.26
CA ILE A 318 -22.01 -22.89 -20.78
C ILE A 318 -20.91 -22.70 -21.86
N SER A 319 -20.42 -23.77 -22.46
CA SER A 319 -19.42 -23.68 -23.52
C SER A 319 -19.92 -22.84 -24.70
N ASN A 320 -21.16 -23.07 -25.15
CA ASN A 320 -21.76 -22.32 -26.26
C ASN A 320 -21.98 -20.82 -25.88
N ASP A 321 -22.33 -20.54 -24.61
CA ASP A 321 -22.56 -19.18 -24.15
C ASP A 321 -21.24 -18.38 -24.10
N VAL A 322 -20.18 -18.99 -23.59
CA VAL A 322 -18.88 -18.31 -23.38
C VAL A 322 -18.01 -18.31 -24.63
N PHE A 323 -17.96 -19.41 -25.37
CA PHE A 323 -17.04 -19.59 -26.51
C PHE A 323 -17.73 -19.51 -27.88
N GLY A 324 -19.05 -19.40 -27.90
CA GLY A 324 -19.88 -19.41 -29.11
C GLY A 324 -20.27 -20.81 -29.56
N LEU A 325 -21.36 -20.89 -30.34
CA LEU A 325 -21.97 -22.12 -30.78
C LEU A 325 -20.96 -23.07 -31.49
N GLY A 326 -20.90 -24.30 -30.98
CA GLY A 326 -20.07 -25.37 -31.53
C GLY A 326 -18.62 -25.39 -31.08
N ASN A 327 -18.17 -24.41 -30.30
CA ASN A 327 -16.83 -24.40 -29.72
C ASN A 327 -16.83 -25.10 -28.35
N LYS A 328 -15.75 -25.88 -28.11
CA LYS A 328 -15.60 -26.58 -26.82
C LYS A 328 -14.60 -25.89 -25.94
N MET A 329 -14.99 -25.60 -24.71
CA MET A 329 -14.09 -24.97 -23.70
C MET A 329 -12.82 -25.79 -23.45
N THR A 330 -12.85 -27.14 -23.69
CA THR A 330 -11.68 -28.01 -23.54
C THR A 330 -10.69 -27.91 -24.70
N GLU A 331 -11.04 -27.20 -25.79
CA GLU A 331 -10.20 -26.92 -26.94
C GLU A 331 -9.70 -25.46 -26.95
N ALA A 332 -9.94 -24.70 -25.88
CA ALA A 332 -9.49 -23.31 -25.72
C ALA A 332 -7.95 -23.22 -25.78
N SER A 333 -7.46 -22.12 -26.35
CA SER A 333 -6.03 -21.76 -26.40
C SER A 333 -5.64 -20.80 -25.26
N GLU A 334 -4.35 -20.61 -25.02
CA GLU A 334 -3.86 -19.65 -24.00
C GLU A 334 -4.38 -18.22 -24.24
N SER A 335 -4.61 -17.81 -25.49
CA SER A 335 -5.21 -16.51 -25.82
C SER A 335 -6.67 -16.38 -25.39
N GLN A 336 -7.32 -17.48 -25.01
CA GLN A 336 -8.70 -17.55 -24.53
C GLN A 336 -8.77 -17.86 -23.03
N ALA A 337 -7.68 -17.66 -22.30
CA ALA A 337 -7.58 -17.97 -20.89
C ALA A 337 -8.65 -17.26 -20.04
N GLU A 338 -8.98 -16.01 -20.33
CA GLU A 338 -10.04 -15.26 -19.65
C GLU A 338 -11.43 -15.86 -19.89
N LEU A 339 -11.72 -16.30 -21.11
CA LEU A 339 -12.97 -16.99 -21.41
C LEU A 339 -13.07 -18.32 -20.66
N LEU A 340 -11.95 -19.01 -20.51
CA LEU A 340 -11.90 -20.28 -19.79
C LEU A 340 -12.14 -20.11 -18.30
N VAL A 341 -11.62 -19.04 -17.70
CA VAL A 341 -11.91 -18.65 -16.31
C VAL A 341 -13.39 -18.33 -16.13
N ASN A 342 -13.98 -17.55 -17.03
CA ASN A 342 -15.41 -17.25 -17.00
C ASN A 342 -16.27 -18.52 -17.08
N ALA A 343 -15.93 -19.44 -17.98
CA ALA A 343 -16.61 -20.73 -18.07
C ALA A 343 -16.49 -21.55 -16.78
N LEU A 344 -15.32 -21.54 -16.13
CA LEU A 344 -15.10 -22.25 -14.87
C LEU A 344 -15.99 -21.69 -13.73
N ILE A 345 -16.13 -20.36 -13.65
CA ILE A 345 -17.02 -19.71 -12.67
C ILE A 345 -18.46 -20.17 -12.87
N LEU A 346 -18.98 -20.11 -14.09
CA LEU A 346 -20.36 -20.54 -14.42
C LEU A 346 -20.59 -22.04 -14.12
N ILE A 347 -19.55 -22.86 -14.33
CA ILE A 347 -19.59 -24.29 -13.98
C ILE A 347 -19.71 -24.48 -12.47
N GLN A 348 -18.92 -23.74 -11.70
CA GLN A 348 -18.93 -23.82 -10.22
C GLN A 348 -20.27 -23.35 -9.65
N GLU A 349 -20.80 -22.24 -10.11
CA GLU A 349 -22.14 -21.75 -9.72
C GLU A 349 -23.21 -22.81 -10.00
N LYS A 350 -23.13 -23.42 -11.18
CA LYS A 350 -24.12 -24.45 -11.58
C LYS A 350 -23.96 -25.75 -10.78
N ALA A 351 -22.72 -26.09 -10.42
CA ALA A 351 -22.44 -27.24 -9.56
C ALA A 351 -23.01 -27.02 -8.16
N ASP A 352 -22.87 -25.83 -7.58
CA ASP A 352 -23.40 -25.47 -6.27
C ASP A 352 -24.93 -25.51 -6.27
N GLU A 353 -25.58 -24.94 -7.29
CA GLU A 353 -27.04 -25.01 -7.46
C GLU A 353 -27.59 -26.46 -7.49
N LEU A 354 -26.83 -27.39 -8.06
CA LEU A 354 -27.24 -28.77 -8.27
C LEU A 354 -26.68 -29.74 -7.20
N GLY A 355 -25.83 -29.24 -6.27
CA GLY A 355 -25.18 -30.07 -5.27
C GLY A 355 -24.17 -31.08 -5.86
N ILE A 356 -23.58 -30.78 -7.04
CA ILE A 356 -22.58 -31.62 -7.69
C ILE A 356 -21.22 -31.34 -7.04
N LYS A 357 -20.56 -32.42 -6.63
CA LYS A 357 -19.20 -32.37 -6.05
C LYS A 357 -18.21 -33.07 -6.98
N LYS A 358 -16.94 -32.55 -7.00
CA LYS A 358 -15.83 -33.15 -7.76
C LYS A 358 -15.50 -34.55 -7.30
#